data_858251e82d4774c2724db01f8942d2df
#
_entry.id   858251e82d4774c2724db01f8942d2df
#
_cell.length_a   1.000
_cell.length_b   1.000
_cell.length_c   1.000
_cell.angle_alpha   90.00
_cell.angle_beta   90.00
_cell.angle_gamma   90.00
#
_symmetry.space_group_name_H-M   'P 1'
#
loop_
_entity.id
_entity.type
_entity.pdbx_description
1 polymer ?
#
loop_
_entity_poly.entity_id
_entity_poly.type
_entity_poly.pdbx_seq_one_letter_code
_entity_poly.pdbx_strand_id
1 'polypeptide(L)'
;MNKLSEFIKDLIKRGILVSGVSIRNEELAYDINGFAKSGTGTLFIEDDKIKLETRYNQIDTIESLSDLVDVAYEWDYGYCHKGNIYGAYGVGEEWMNLYKEFGKDITIFG
;
A
#
# COMPACT_ATOMS: atom_id res chain seq x y z
N MET A 1 15.96 -6.46 15.02
CA MET A 1 15.32 -5.82 13.86
C MET A 1 13.93 -6.42 13.70
N ASN A 2 12.89 -5.63 13.66
CA ASN A 2 11.56 -6.20 13.54
C ASN A 2 11.18 -6.43 12.07
N LYS A 3 10.18 -7.26 11.87
CA LYS A 3 9.74 -7.62 10.52
C LYS A 3 9.14 -6.43 9.75
N LEU A 4 8.63 -5.43 10.45
CA LEU A 4 8.07 -4.25 9.78
C LEU A 4 9.17 -3.44 9.09
N SER A 5 10.33 -3.25 9.75
CA SER A 5 11.42 -2.50 9.12
C SER A 5 11.95 -3.19 7.87
N GLU A 6 12.00 -4.53 7.86
CA GLU A 6 12.37 -5.28 6.67
C GLU A 6 11.33 -5.12 5.56
N PHE A 7 10.07 -5.17 5.91
CA PHE A 7 8.98 -4.99 4.98
C PHE A 7 9.02 -3.60 4.33
N ILE A 8 9.26 -2.57 5.14
CA ILE A 8 9.37 -1.19 4.65
C ILE A 8 10.57 -1.03 3.69
N LYS A 9 11.70 -1.66 4.00
CA LYS A 9 12.87 -1.62 3.10
C LYS A 9 12.53 -2.18 1.73
N ASP A 10 11.78 -3.28 1.68
CA ASP A 10 11.36 -3.86 0.42
C ASP A 10 10.44 -2.93 -0.36
N LEU A 11 9.49 -2.29 0.32
CA LEU A 11 8.61 -1.31 -0.31
C LEU A 11 9.39 -0.14 -0.91
N ILE A 12 10.34 0.38 -0.16
CA ILE A 12 11.16 1.50 -0.64
C ILE A 12 11.96 1.10 -1.89
N LYS A 13 12.49 -0.11 -1.91
CA LYS A 13 13.20 -0.61 -3.10
C LYS A 13 12.31 -0.68 -4.33
N ARG A 14 11.02 -0.87 -4.13
CA ARG A 14 10.03 -0.94 -5.20
C ARG A 14 9.49 0.44 -5.60
N GLY A 15 9.98 1.49 -4.96
CA GLY A 15 9.57 2.86 -5.28
C GLY A 15 8.35 3.36 -4.50
N ILE A 16 7.88 2.60 -3.53
CA ILE A 16 6.74 3.03 -2.71
C ILE A 16 7.22 4.13 -1.76
N LEU A 17 6.51 5.25 -1.77
CA LEU A 17 6.88 6.40 -0.96
C LEU A 17 6.43 6.23 0.49
N VAL A 18 7.39 6.35 1.40
CA VAL A 18 7.10 6.47 2.82
C VAL A 18 7.05 7.96 3.15
N SER A 19 5.86 8.45 3.49
CA SER A 19 5.62 9.89 3.65
C SER A 19 5.71 10.36 5.09
N GLY A 20 5.72 9.46 6.05
CA GLY A 20 5.80 9.83 7.45
C GLY A 20 6.21 8.66 8.33
N VAL A 21 6.76 8.99 9.48
CA VAL A 21 7.15 8.00 10.49
C VAL A 21 6.64 8.51 11.83
N SER A 22 6.02 7.62 12.60
CA SER A 22 5.49 7.96 13.93
C SER A 22 5.73 6.79 14.89
N ILE A 23 5.27 6.93 16.11
CA ILE A 23 5.33 5.87 17.12
C ILE A 23 3.91 5.41 17.39
N ARG A 24 3.69 4.11 17.30
CA ARG A 24 2.39 3.51 17.60
C ARG A 24 2.62 2.16 18.26
N ASN A 25 1.98 1.93 19.40
CA ASN A 25 2.17 0.69 20.19
C ASN A 25 3.65 0.50 20.56
N GLU A 26 4.33 1.61 20.90
CA GLU A 26 5.74 1.61 21.33
C GLU A 26 6.74 1.22 20.23
N GLU A 27 6.29 1.15 18.97
CA GLU A 27 7.15 0.83 17.84
C GLU A 27 6.96 1.84 16.73
N LEU A 28 7.91 1.87 15.80
CA LEU A 28 7.81 2.74 14.63
C LEU A 28 6.66 2.32 13.73
N ALA A 29 5.90 3.31 13.27
CA ALA A 29 4.83 3.15 12.31
C ALA A 29 5.16 4.01 11.08
N TYR A 30 4.74 3.56 9.91
CA TYR A 30 5.14 4.19 8.65
C TYR A 30 3.91 4.49 7.80
N ASP A 31 3.82 5.74 7.33
CA ASP A 31 2.78 6.12 6.38
C ASP A 31 3.28 5.86 4.97
N ILE A 32 2.49 5.14 4.18
CA ILE A 32 2.81 4.86 2.79
C ILE A 32 1.77 5.48 1.88
N ASN A 33 2.21 6.00 0.75
CA ASN A 33 1.35 6.63 -0.24
C ASN A 33 1.20 5.76 -1.47
N GLY A 34 0.15 6.02 -2.23
CA GLY A 34 0.02 5.44 -3.56
C GLY A 34 -1.33 4.84 -3.87
N PHE A 35 -2.18 4.62 -2.89
CA PHE A 35 -3.53 4.17 -3.17
C PHE A 35 -4.35 5.39 -3.60
N ALA A 36 -4.75 5.45 -4.85
CA ALA A 36 -5.43 6.62 -5.39
C ALA A 36 -6.66 7.01 -4.56
N LYS A 37 -7.43 6.03 -4.13
CA LYS A 37 -8.67 6.29 -3.42
C LYS A 37 -8.47 6.56 -1.94
N SER A 38 -7.60 5.82 -1.27
CA SER A 38 -7.38 6.01 0.16
C SER A 38 -6.32 7.08 0.44
N GLY A 39 -5.44 7.33 -0.51
CA GLY A 39 -4.37 8.31 -0.38
C GLY A 39 -3.18 7.81 0.42
N THR A 40 -3.40 7.47 1.67
CA THR A 40 -2.35 7.06 2.60
C THR A 40 -2.81 5.90 3.46
N GLY A 41 -1.91 4.96 3.69
CA GLY A 41 -2.12 3.90 4.67
C GLY A 41 -1.00 3.93 5.71
N THR A 42 -1.28 3.47 6.91
CA THR A 42 -0.28 3.40 7.99
C THR A 42 0.01 1.95 8.33
N LEU A 43 1.28 1.56 8.18
CA LEU A 43 1.75 0.24 8.58
C LEU A 43 2.32 0.31 9.99
N PHE A 44 1.85 -0.56 10.87
CA PHE A 44 2.26 -0.57 12.27
C PHE A 44 2.25 -2.00 12.82
N ILE A 45 2.80 -2.18 14.02
CA ILE A 45 2.82 -3.47 14.71
C ILE A 45 1.78 -3.48 15.80
N GLU A 46 0.96 -4.52 15.83
CA GLU A 46 0.00 -4.77 16.90
C GLU A 46 -0.13 -6.27 17.08
N ASP A 47 -0.04 -6.75 18.32
CA ASP A 47 -0.10 -8.19 18.64
C ASP A 47 0.95 -8.98 17.86
N ASP A 48 2.14 -8.42 17.72
CA ASP A 48 3.27 -9.01 17.01
C ASP A 48 3.00 -9.26 15.53
N LYS A 49 2.05 -8.52 14.97
CA LYS A 49 1.70 -8.63 13.55
C LYS A 49 1.78 -7.28 12.87
N ILE A 50 2.05 -7.30 11.58
CA ILE A 50 1.98 -6.09 10.76
C ILE A 50 0.51 -5.82 10.43
N LYS A 51 0.08 -4.60 10.70
CA LYS A 51 -1.27 -4.13 10.40
C LYS A 51 -1.20 -2.95 9.45
N LEU A 52 -2.20 -2.83 8.61
CA LEU A 52 -2.37 -1.67 7.73
C LEU A 52 -3.69 -1.01 8.07
N GLU A 53 -3.62 0.27 8.43
CA GLU A 53 -4.81 1.09 8.63
C GLU A 53 -4.97 2.03 7.46
N THR A 54 -6.14 2.00 6.83
CA THR A 54 -6.48 2.86 5.71
C THR A 54 -7.64 3.77 6.09
N ARG A 55 -8.22 4.45 5.10
CA ARG A 55 -9.35 5.37 5.32
C ARG A 55 -10.52 4.65 6.01
N TYR A 56 -11.26 5.40 6.80
CA TYR A 56 -12.43 4.90 7.55
C TYR A 56 -12.06 3.93 8.66
N ASN A 57 -10.83 4.02 9.16
CA ASN A 57 -10.35 3.16 10.26
C ASN A 57 -10.40 1.68 9.93
N GLN A 58 -10.32 1.33 8.66
CA GLN A 58 -10.21 -0.06 8.26
C GLN A 58 -8.80 -0.56 8.58
N ILE A 59 -8.72 -1.67 9.31
CA ILE A 59 -7.45 -2.27 9.70
C ILE A 59 -7.40 -3.71 9.17
N ASP A 60 -6.34 -4.01 8.43
CA ASP A 60 -6.11 -5.33 7.87
C ASP A 60 -4.79 -5.89 8.39
N THR A 61 -4.72 -7.19 8.60
CA THR A 61 -3.48 -7.88 8.94
C THR A 61 -2.70 -8.17 7.67
N ILE A 62 -1.43 -7.83 7.65
CA ILE A 62 -0.56 -7.98 6.49
C ILE A 62 0.51 -9.02 6.82
N GLU A 63 0.38 -10.21 6.28
CA GLU A 63 1.33 -11.30 6.52
C GLU A 63 2.41 -11.37 5.44
N SER A 64 2.15 -10.74 4.29
CA SER A 64 3.07 -10.78 3.15
C SER A 64 2.84 -9.58 2.25
N LEU A 65 3.76 -9.36 1.31
CA LEU A 65 3.58 -8.32 0.31
C LEU A 65 2.31 -8.57 -0.52
N SER A 66 1.97 -9.83 -0.76
CA SER A 66 0.74 -10.18 -1.46
C SER A 66 -0.50 -9.65 -0.75
N ASP A 67 -0.54 -9.72 0.58
CA ASP A 67 -1.67 -9.20 1.35
C ASP A 67 -1.79 -7.68 1.19
N LEU A 68 -0.66 -6.98 1.24
CA LEU A 68 -0.66 -5.53 1.03
C LEU A 68 -1.16 -5.19 -0.37
N VAL A 69 -0.71 -5.92 -1.37
CA VAL A 69 -1.13 -5.71 -2.76
C VAL A 69 -2.64 -5.94 -2.90
N ASP A 70 -3.18 -6.97 -2.25
CA ASP A 70 -4.61 -7.25 -2.28
C ASP A 70 -5.43 -6.10 -1.72
N VAL A 71 -5.04 -5.56 -0.57
CA VAL A 71 -5.75 -4.45 0.05
C VAL A 71 -5.64 -3.20 -0.82
N ALA A 72 -4.45 -2.88 -1.28
CA ALA A 72 -4.22 -1.70 -2.12
C ALA A 72 -5.01 -1.80 -3.43
N TYR A 73 -4.99 -2.96 -4.06
CA TYR A 73 -5.72 -3.17 -5.31
C TYR A 73 -7.23 -3.01 -5.12
N GLU A 74 -7.76 -3.50 -4.01
CA GLU A 74 -9.19 -3.32 -3.70
C GLU A 74 -9.58 -1.85 -3.66
N TRP A 75 -8.74 -1.01 -3.04
CA TRP A 75 -8.95 0.43 -3.01
C TRP A 75 -8.83 1.07 -4.41
N ASP A 76 -7.92 0.57 -5.22
CA ASP A 76 -7.59 1.15 -6.53
C ASP A 76 -8.35 0.53 -7.69
N TYR A 77 -9.14 -0.49 -7.44
CA TYR A 77 -9.81 -1.28 -8.49
C TYR A 77 -10.51 -0.43 -9.55
N GLY A 78 -11.31 0.53 -9.12
CA GLY A 78 -12.06 1.38 -10.06
C GLY A 78 -11.15 2.24 -10.95
N TYR A 79 -9.99 2.63 -10.42
CA TYR A 79 -9.02 3.42 -11.17
C TYR A 79 -8.23 2.55 -12.15
N CYS A 80 -7.96 1.31 -11.77
CA CYS A 80 -7.24 0.38 -12.63
C CYS A 80 -8.04 -0.07 -13.83
N HIS A 81 -9.37 -0.08 -13.71
CA HIS A 81 -10.25 -0.62 -14.76
C HIS A 81 -11.02 0.43 -15.55
N LYS A 82 -10.91 1.68 -15.18
CA LYS A 82 -11.68 2.76 -15.85
C LYS A 82 -10.81 3.79 -16.54
N GLY A 83 -9.55 3.49 -16.74
CA GLY A 83 -8.65 4.40 -17.43
C GLY A 83 -8.27 5.65 -16.65
N ASN A 84 -8.59 5.73 -15.37
CA ASN A 84 -8.26 6.89 -14.53
C ASN A 84 -6.91 6.73 -13.84
N ILE A 85 -5.98 6.10 -14.52
CA ILE A 85 -4.67 5.76 -13.97
C ILE A 85 -3.66 6.90 -14.07
N TYR A 86 -4.01 7.96 -14.78
CA TYR A 86 -3.13 9.10 -14.97
C TYR A 86 -3.72 10.35 -14.34
N GLY A 87 -2.87 11.21 -13.86
CA GLY A 87 -3.29 12.46 -13.25
C GLY A 87 -3.40 12.37 -11.73
N ALA A 88 -3.99 13.38 -11.12
CA ALA A 88 -4.00 13.54 -9.66
C ALA A 88 -4.73 12.42 -8.92
N TYR A 89 -5.62 11.74 -9.59
CA TYR A 89 -6.43 10.68 -8.99
C TYR A 89 -6.06 9.30 -9.49
N GLY A 90 -4.99 9.22 -10.28
CA GLY A 90 -4.55 7.95 -10.84
C GLY A 90 -3.73 7.14 -9.87
N VAL A 91 -3.60 5.85 -10.17
CA VAL A 91 -2.72 4.96 -9.43
C VAL A 91 -1.28 5.23 -9.87
N GLY A 92 -0.35 5.35 -8.91
CA GLY A 92 1.05 5.57 -9.24
C GLY A 92 1.66 4.40 -9.99
N GLU A 93 2.68 4.69 -10.79
CA GLU A 93 3.34 3.67 -11.62
C GLU A 93 3.91 2.53 -10.77
N GLU A 94 4.49 2.85 -9.61
CA GLU A 94 5.06 1.87 -8.71
C GLU A 94 4.01 0.87 -8.20
N TRP A 95 2.80 1.33 -7.93
CA TRP A 95 1.70 0.46 -7.53
C TRP A 95 1.18 -0.35 -8.71
N MET A 96 1.10 0.24 -9.90
CA MET A 96 0.72 -0.49 -11.11
C MET A 96 1.68 -1.63 -11.40
N ASN A 97 2.98 -1.39 -11.21
CA ASN A 97 3.99 -2.43 -11.39
C ASN A 97 3.81 -3.56 -10.38
N LEU A 98 3.50 -3.23 -9.13
CA LEU A 98 3.20 -4.24 -8.12
C LEU A 98 1.97 -5.07 -8.49
N TYR A 99 0.91 -4.41 -8.93
CA TYR A 99 -0.32 -5.12 -9.32
C TYR A 99 -0.04 -6.10 -10.45
N LYS A 100 0.73 -5.67 -11.45
CA LYS A 100 1.11 -6.55 -12.56
C LYS A 100 1.96 -7.73 -12.08
N GLU A 101 2.91 -7.47 -11.19
CA GLU A 101 3.78 -8.51 -10.65
C GLU A 101 2.98 -9.59 -9.93
N PHE A 102 1.92 -9.22 -9.22
CA PHE A 102 1.09 -10.14 -8.46
C PHE A 102 -0.12 -10.63 -9.26
N GLY A 103 -0.12 -10.43 -10.58
CA GLY A 103 -1.14 -10.99 -11.47
C GLY A 103 -2.51 -10.33 -11.38
N LYS A 104 -2.57 -9.10 -10.88
CA LYS A 104 -3.83 -8.38 -10.84
C LYS A 104 -4.22 -7.90 -12.22
N ASP A 105 -5.52 -7.93 -12.50
CA ASP A 105 -6.06 -7.49 -13.78
C ASP A 105 -6.05 -5.96 -13.84
N ILE A 106 -5.38 -5.42 -14.85
CA ILE A 106 -5.25 -3.99 -15.06
C ILE A 106 -5.57 -3.69 -16.52
N THR A 107 -6.53 -2.79 -16.72
CA THR A 107 -6.87 -2.34 -18.08
C THR A 107 -6.35 -0.92 -18.25
N ILE A 108 -5.41 -0.75 -19.15
CA ILE A 108 -4.84 0.56 -19.47
C ILE A 108 -5.46 1.04 -20.76
N PHE A 109 -6.13 2.19 -20.71
CA PHE A 109 -6.66 2.83 -21.90
C PHE A 109 -5.67 3.90 -22.34
N GLY A 110 -5.12 3.67 -23.48
CA GLY A 110 -4.17 4.58 -24.08
C GLY A 110 -4.81 5.82 -24.64
#